data_dd682557e16a50bc64f720bb5e67675d
#
_entry.id   dd682557e16a50bc64f720bb5e67675d
#
_cell.length_a   1.000
_cell.length_b   1.000
_cell.length_c   1.000
_cell.angle_alpha   90.00
_cell.angle_beta   90.00
_cell.angle_gamma   90.00
#
_symmetry.space_group_name_H-M   'P 1'
#
loop_
_entity.id
_entity.type
_entity.pdbx_description
1 polymer ?
#
loop_
_entity_poly.entity_id
_entity_poly.type
_entity_poly.pdbx_seq_one_letter_code
_entity_poly.pdbx_strand_id
1 'polypeptide(L)'
;MDSTPAFRRLLRNSALALLAGAASVAVCYFFVDRPVAFFVNRHDFGRHVFWKWLTYPPPIAQAWAPLVLAALMIRRAWGPFRPWEAALLAAGVAIILADQFRESIAYVFGRDWPTTWIDDNPSLIRDGAYGFHPFQHAGTNGSFPSGHMARTAAVAAVAWIAWPKCRWVGVAASAATAFGLLAMNYHFVGDVVAGSIVGAIVGCFTAALCGLGERDSTRLDARS
;
A
#
# COMPACT_ATOMS: atom_id res chain seq x y z
N MET A 1 5.94 -29.91 -5.95
CA MET A 1 6.20 -28.67 -6.75
C MET A 1 7.40 -27.98 -6.15
N ASP A 2 8.56 -28.14 -6.77
CA ASP A 2 9.77 -27.46 -6.31
C ASP A 2 9.68 -25.98 -6.67
N SER A 3 9.54 -25.13 -5.64
CA SER A 3 9.51 -23.68 -5.83
C SER A 3 10.85 -23.20 -6.38
N THR A 4 10.84 -22.36 -7.42
CA THR A 4 12.06 -21.81 -8.00
C THR A 4 12.88 -21.04 -6.96
N PRO A 5 14.21 -20.96 -7.09
CA PRO A 5 15.06 -20.18 -6.16
C PRO A 5 14.62 -18.73 -6.01
N ALA A 6 14.11 -18.12 -7.07
CA ALA A 6 13.57 -16.76 -7.05
C ALA A 6 12.30 -16.65 -6.18
N PHE A 7 11.39 -17.60 -6.28
CA PHE A 7 10.19 -17.64 -5.48
C PHE A 7 10.47 -17.87 -3.99
N ARG A 8 11.41 -18.77 -3.66
CA ARG A 8 11.87 -18.96 -2.27
C ARG A 8 12.49 -17.71 -1.68
N ARG A 9 13.25 -16.95 -2.47
CA ARG A 9 13.82 -15.66 -2.06
C ARG A 9 12.73 -14.64 -1.80
N LEU A 10 11.70 -14.56 -2.66
CA LEU A 10 10.55 -13.67 -2.49
C LEU A 10 9.81 -14.00 -1.18
N LEU A 11 9.50 -15.27 -0.91
CA LEU A 11 8.86 -15.71 0.33
C LEU A 11 9.68 -15.33 1.57
N ARG A 12 10.98 -15.64 1.56
CA ARG A 12 11.87 -15.30 2.68
C ARG A 12 11.93 -13.79 2.93
N ASN A 13 12.09 -13.00 1.87
CA ASN A 13 12.17 -11.54 2.00
C ASN A 13 10.83 -10.96 2.49
N SER A 14 9.71 -11.52 2.04
CA SER A 14 8.38 -11.13 2.53
C SER A 14 8.19 -11.46 4.01
N ALA A 15 8.62 -12.64 4.45
CA ALA A 15 8.58 -13.01 5.88
C ALA A 15 9.43 -12.07 6.73
N LEU A 16 10.66 -11.75 6.28
CA LEU A 16 11.53 -10.79 6.97
C LEU A 16 10.91 -9.38 7.00
N ALA A 17 10.31 -8.93 5.89
CA ALA A 17 9.61 -7.65 5.83
C ALA A 17 8.41 -7.60 6.79
N LEU A 18 7.64 -8.68 6.90
CA LEU A 18 6.53 -8.76 7.86
C LEU A 18 7.01 -8.72 9.30
N LEU A 19 8.08 -9.45 9.64
CA LEU A 19 8.67 -9.43 10.99
C LEU A 19 9.22 -8.04 11.35
N ALA A 20 9.99 -7.44 10.45
CA ALA A 20 10.52 -6.08 10.65
C ALA A 20 9.38 -5.06 10.72
N GLY A 21 8.33 -5.25 9.91
CA GLY A 21 7.13 -4.43 9.93
C GLY A 21 6.37 -4.52 11.24
N ALA A 22 6.16 -5.72 11.76
CA ALA A 22 5.49 -5.92 13.04
C ALA A 22 6.27 -5.24 14.19
N ALA A 23 7.59 -5.39 14.19
CA ALA A 23 8.45 -4.70 15.16
C ALA A 23 8.36 -3.17 15.02
N SER A 24 8.39 -2.65 13.78
CA SER A 24 8.26 -1.21 13.51
C SER A 24 6.89 -0.67 13.94
N VAL A 25 5.81 -1.40 13.66
CA VAL A 25 4.45 -1.03 14.09
C VAL A 25 4.37 -1.00 15.62
N ALA A 26 4.95 -1.98 16.31
CA ALA A 26 5.00 -1.98 17.78
C ALA A 26 5.74 -0.75 18.31
N VAL A 27 6.90 -0.41 17.75
CA VAL A 27 7.64 0.81 18.12
C VAL A 27 6.80 2.05 17.85
N CYS A 28 6.14 2.13 16.69
CA CYS A 28 5.26 3.25 16.36
C CYS A 28 4.11 3.36 17.36
N TYR A 29 3.46 2.27 17.69
CA TYR A 29 2.33 2.24 18.61
C TYR A 29 2.68 2.78 19.98
N PHE A 30 3.82 2.36 20.55
CA PHE A 30 4.19 2.77 21.90
C PHE A 30 4.85 4.16 21.96
N PHE A 31 5.58 4.59 20.93
CA PHE A 31 6.46 5.74 21.02
C PHE A 31 6.24 6.86 20.01
N VAL A 32 5.61 6.58 18.86
CA VAL A 32 5.59 7.53 17.72
C VAL A 32 4.18 8.03 17.40
N ASP A 33 3.20 7.15 17.35
CA ASP A 33 1.87 7.45 16.81
C ASP A 33 1.17 8.58 17.56
N ARG A 34 1.08 8.49 18.89
CA ARG A 34 0.42 9.52 19.70
C ARG A 34 1.15 10.86 19.66
N PRO A 35 2.48 10.94 19.87
CA PRO A 35 3.22 12.20 19.75
C PRO A 35 3.03 12.88 18.40
N VAL A 36 3.11 12.11 17.30
CA VAL A 36 2.93 12.66 15.94
C VAL A 36 1.49 13.15 15.74
N ALA A 37 0.47 12.37 16.12
CA ALA A 37 -0.92 12.77 15.98
C ALA A 37 -1.23 14.06 16.75
N PHE A 38 -0.75 14.18 18.00
CA PHE A 38 -0.92 15.41 18.77
C PHE A 38 -0.11 16.58 18.23
N PHE A 39 1.09 16.33 17.68
CA PHE A 39 1.89 17.37 17.05
C PHE A 39 1.18 17.95 15.82
N VAL A 40 0.70 17.08 14.93
CA VAL A 40 -0.04 17.48 13.71
C VAL A 40 -1.31 18.25 14.07
N ASN A 41 -2.07 17.79 15.07
CA ASN A 41 -3.28 18.45 15.53
C ASN A 41 -2.99 19.84 16.10
N ARG A 42 -1.97 19.97 16.95
CA ARG A 42 -1.61 21.26 17.58
C ARG A 42 -1.16 22.32 16.57
N HIS A 43 -0.54 21.92 15.49
CA HIS A 43 -0.05 22.83 14.45
C HIS A 43 -1.05 23.03 13.30
N ASP A 44 -2.26 22.45 13.42
CA ASP A 44 -3.35 22.59 12.46
C ASP A 44 -2.93 22.33 10.99
N PHE A 45 -2.11 21.30 10.77
CA PHE A 45 -1.68 20.93 9.40
C PHE A 45 -2.86 20.60 8.51
N GLY A 46 -3.93 20.00 9.07
CA GLY A 46 -5.15 19.64 8.34
C GLY A 46 -5.90 20.84 7.75
N ARG A 47 -5.60 22.08 8.15
CA ARG A 47 -6.17 23.30 7.57
C ARG A 47 -5.80 23.47 6.09
N HIS A 48 -4.67 22.96 5.66
CA HIS A 48 -4.18 23.12 4.30
C HIS A 48 -4.72 22.03 3.38
N VAL A 49 -5.70 22.33 2.58
CA VAL A 49 -6.36 21.42 1.61
C VAL A 49 -5.37 20.74 0.66
N PHE A 50 -4.21 21.36 0.40
CA PHE A 50 -3.16 20.78 -0.44
C PHE A 50 -2.73 19.38 0.04
N TRP A 51 -2.62 19.15 1.34
CA TRP A 51 -2.22 17.85 1.87
C TRP A 51 -3.25 16.76 1.59
N LYS A 52 -4.53 17.13 1.56
CA LYS A 52 -5.61 16.21 1.19
C LYS A 52 -5.49 15.75 -0.26
N TRP A 53 -5.05 16.60 -1.18
CA TRP A 53 -4.86 16.22 -2.59
C TRP A 53 -3.82 15.12 -2.77
N LEU A 54 -2.82 15.04 -1.90
CA LEU A 54 -1.81 13.98 -1.94
C LEU A 54 -2.39 12.59 -1.60
N THR A 55 -3.56 12.54 -0.99
CA THR A 55 -4.22 11.28 -0.64
C THR A 55 -5.19 10.76 -1.71
N TYR A 56 -5.54 11.56 -2.72
CA TYR A 56 -6.52 11.19 -3.74
C TYR A 56 -6.04 10.18 -4.81
N PRO A 57 -4.77 10.19 -5.26
CA PRO A 57 -4.34 9.32 -6.34
C PRO A 57 -4.60 7.82 -6.09
N PRO A 58 -4.35 7.23 -4.90
CA PRO A 58 -4.59 5.81 -4.67
C PRO A 58 -6.05 5.37 -4.82
N PRO A 59 -7.06 6.03 -4.21
CA PRO A 59 -8.46 5.64 -4.39
C PRO A 59 -8.95 5.89 -5.83
N ILE A 60 -8.49 6.93 -6.51
CA ILE A 60 -8.81 7.17 -7.91
C ILE A 60 -8.25 6.02 -8.78
N ALA A 61 -6.98 5.65 -8.60
CA ALA A 61 -6.38 4.55 -9.32
C ALA A 61 -7.11 3.22 -9.08
N GLN A 62 -7.55 2.97 -7.86
CA GLN A 62 -8.36 1.79 -7.53
C GLN A 62 -9.72 1.81 -8.23
N ALA A 63 -10.41 2.95 -8.24
CA ALA A 63 -11.72 3.06 -8.90
C ALA A 63 -11.63 2.79 -10.41
N TRP A 64 -10.52 3.17 -11.07
CA TRP A 64 -10.29 2.94 -12.48
C TRP A 64 -9.70 1.55 -12.79
N ALA A 65 -9.12 0.85 -11.82
CA ALA A 65 -8.46 -0.43 -12.05
C ALA A 65 -9.34 -1.48 -12.75
N PRO A 66 -10.61 -1.70 -12.37
CA PRO A 66 -11.47 -2.68 -13.06
C PRO A 66 -11.68 -2.35 -14.55
N LEU A 67 -11.86 -1.07 -14.89
CA LEU A 67 -12.05 -0.64 -16.28
C LEU A 67 -10.77 -0.81 -17.09
N VAL A 68 -9.61 -0.49 -16.51
CA VAL A 68 -8.30 -0.71 -17.14
C VAL A 68 -8.07 -2.20 -17.37
N LEU A 69 -8.37 -3.05 -16.38
CA LEU A 69 -8.25 -4.50 -16.52
C LEU A 69 -9.16 -5.04 -17.60
N ALA A 70 -10.43 -4.63 -17.64
CA ALA A 70 -11.37 -5.03 -18.68
C ALA A 70 -10.87 -4.62 -20.08
N ALA A 71 -10.41 -3.38 -20.25
CA ALA A 71 -9.83 -2.89 -21.50
C ALA A 71 -8.60 -3.70 -21.92
N LEU A 72 -7.71 -4.04 -21.01
CA LEU A 72 -6.54 -4.89 -21.27
C LEU A 72 -6.95 -6.31 -21.66
N MET A 73 -7.96 -6.89 -21.02
CA MET A 73 -8.46 -8.22 -21.39
C MET A 73 -9.07 -8.23 -22.80
N ILE A 74 -9.85 -7.21 -23.15
CA ILE A 74 -10.35 -7.03 -24.52
C ILE A 74 -9.17 -6.87 -25.50
N ARG A 75 -8.20 -6.01 -25.18
CA ARG A 75 -6.99 -5.78 -25.98
C ARG A 75 -6.21 -7.09 -26.22
N ARG A 76 -6.21 -8.02 -25.26
CA ARG A 76 -5.52 -9.32 -25.35
C ARG A 76 -6.01 -10.18 -26.52
N ALA A 77 -7.26 -10.00 -26.96
CA ALA A 77 -7.82 -10.71 -28.12
C ALA A 77 -7.08 -10.40 -29.45
N TRP A 78 -6.41 -9.25 -29.55
CA TRP A 78 -5.65 -8.84 -30.74
C TRP A 78 -4.15 -9.20 -30.70
N GLY A 79 -3.68 -9.88 -29.65
CA GLY A 79 -2.30 -10.34 -29.55
C GLY A 79 -1.72 -10.29 -28.14
N PRO A 80 -0.46 -10.71 -27.98
CA PRO A 80 0.19 -10.74 -26.67
C PRO A 80 0.37 -9.33 -26.10
N PHE A 81 0.42 -9.24 -24.78
CA PHE A 81 0.68 -7.97 -24.09
C PHE A 81 2.07 -7.43 -24.40
N ARG A 82 2.13 -6.13 -24.65
CA ARG A 82 3.39 -5.37 -24.64
C ARG A 82 3.92 -5.29 -23.20
N PRO A 83 5.22 -5.06 -22.99
CA PRO A 83 5.79 -4.99 -21.62
C PRO A 83 5.08 -4.01 -20.68
N TRP A 84 4.71 -2.83 -21.17
CA TRP A 84 3.97 -1.85 -20.38
C TRP A 84 2.52 -2.26 -20.09
N GLU A 85 1.86 -2.99 -21.01
CA GLU A 85 0.51 -3.53 -20.80
C GLU A 85 0.52 -4.62 -19.72
N ALA A 86 1.55 -5.47 -19.70
CA ALA A 86 1.75 -6.47 -18.66
C ALA A 86 2.01 -5.83 -17.28
N ALA A 87 2.78 -4.74 -17.25
CA ALA A 87 3.01 -3.99 -16.02
C ALA A 87 1.73 -3.28 -15.53
N LEU A 88 0.95 -2.71 -16.45
CA LEU A 88 -0.33 -2.09 -16.12
C LEU A 88 -1.36 -3.13 -15.62
N LEU A 89 -1.38 -4.33 -16.23
CA LEU A 89 -2.18 -5.45 -15.75
C LEU A 89 -1.77 -5.83 -14.31
N ALA A 90 -0.47 -6.02 -14.08
CA ALA A 90 0.05 -6.35 -12.76
C ALA A 90 -0.29 -5.26 -11.73
N ALA A 91 -0.16 -3.98 -12.08
CA ALA A 91 -0.50 -2.87 -11.20
C ALA A 91 -2.01 -2.81 -10.87
N GLY A 92 -2.87 -3.03 -11.87
CA GLY A 92 -4.32 -3.08 -11.67
C GLY A 92 -4.76 -4.25 -10.78
N VAL A 93 -4.16 -5.42 -10.94
CA VAL A 93 -4.41 -6.56 -10.05
C VAL A 93 -3.85 -6.30 -8.66
N ALA A 94 -2.63 -5.77 -8.58
CA ALA A 94 -1.97 -5.50 -7.30
C ALA A 94 -2.76 -4.51 -6.43
N ILE A 95 -3.30 -3.45 -7.02
CA ILE A 95 -4.07 -2.44 -6.25
C ILE A 95 -5.36 -3.02 -5.68
N ILE A 96 -6.06 -3.87 -6.43
CA ILE A 96 -7.29 -4.55 -5.96
C ILE A 96 -6.97 -5.55 -4.85
N LEU A 97 -5.95 -6.38 -5.05
CA LEU A 97 -5.54 -7.36 -4.05
C LEU A 97 -5.02 -6.69 -2.77
N ALA A 98 -4.21 -5.63 -2.89
CA ALA A 98 -3.70 -4.90 -1.74
C ALA A 98 -4.83 -4.30 -0.89
N ASP A 99 -5.87 -3.78 -1.54
CA ASP A 99 -7.06 -3.28 -0.86
C ASP A 99 -7.82 -4.39 -0.15
N GLN A 100 -8.04 -5.52 -0.81
CA GLN A 100 -8.72 -6.67 -0.22
C GLN A 100 -7.96 -7.25 0.98
N PHE A 101 -6.64 -7.40 0.86
CA PHE A 101 -5.81 -7.83 2.00
C PHE A 101 -5.87 -6.83 3.16
N ARG A 102 -5.81 -5.53 2.84
CA ARG A 102 -5.94 -4.47 3.84
C ARG A 102 -7.27 -4.55 4.58
N GLU A 103 -8.39 -4.73 3.88
CA GLU A 103 -9.71 -4.87 4.50
C GLU A 103 -9.77 -6.08 5.44
N SER A 104 -9.24 -7.22 5.01
CA SER A 104 -9.18 -8.43 5.83
C SER A 104 -8.35 -8.23 7.11
N ILE A 105 -7.22 -7.55 6.99
CA ILE A 105 -6.35 -7.22 8.14
C ILE A 105 -7.05 -6.21 9.05
N ALA A 106 -7.71 -5.20 8.50
CA ALA A 106 -8.46 -4.21 9.28
C ALA A 106 -9.58 -4.85 10.10
N TYR A 107 -10.28 -5.83 9.52
CA TYR A 107 -11.29 -6.61 10.24
C TYR A 107 -10.71 -7.39 11.42
N VAL A 108 -9.52 -7.99 11.24
CA VAL A 108 -8.85 -8.76 12.30
C VAL A 108 -8.35 -7.87 13.42
N PHE A 109 -7.77 -6.72 13.09
CA PHE A 109 -7.09 -5.88 14.08
C PHE A 109 -7.96 -4.76 14.66
N GLY A 110 -8.83 -4.14 13.88
CA GLY A 110 -9.76 -3.11 14.32
C GLY A 110 -9.13 -1.97 15.10
N ARG A 111 -8.46 -1.01 14.45
CA ARG A 111 -7.74 0.07 15.12
C ARG A 111 -8.51 1.39 15.10
N ASP A 112 -8.49 2.12 16.22
CA ASP A 112 -8.99 3.49 16.30
C ASP A 112 -8.21 4.44 15.38
N TRP A 113 -8.81 5.60 15.10
CA TRP A 113 -8.25 6.61 14.20
C TRP A 113 -7.55 7.75 14.96
N PRO A 114 -6.60 8.46 14.34
CA PRO A 114 -6.04 9.68 14.95
C PRO A 114 -7.10 10.76 15.14
N THR A 115 -7.94 11.00 14.13
CA THR A 115 -9.02 12.01 14.16
C THR A 115 -10.33 11.43 13.63
N THR A 116 -11.44 12.04 13.99
CA THR A 116 -12.78 11.70 13.47
C THR A 116 -12.96 12.34 12.11
N TRP A 117 -13.22 11.54 11.06
CA TRP A 117 -13.37 12.01 9.69
C TRP A 117 -14.29 11.15 8.81
N ILE A 118 -14.70 9.96 9.28
CA ILE A 118 -15.59 9.05 8.58
C ILE A 118 -16.58 8.43 9.58
N ASP A 119 -17.88 8.45 9.25
CA ASP A 119 -18.96 7.80 9.98
C ASP A 119 -18.90 7.99 11.52
N ASP A 120 -18.57 9.20 11.96
CA ASP A 120 -18.43 9.57 13.38
C ASP A 120 -17.48 8.63 14.17
N ASN A 121 -16.44 8.13 13.51
CA ASN A 121 -15.49 7.16 14.08
C ASN A 121 -14.88 7.63 15.40
N PRO A 122 -14.66 6.73 16.38
CA PRO A 122 -13.91 7.04 17.58
C PRO A 122 -12.45 7.39 17.23
N SER A 123 -11.89 8.37 17.95
CA SER A 123 -10.56 8.90 17.61
C SER A 123 -9.75 9.30 18.84
N LEU A 124 -8.41 9.32 18.65
CA LEU A 124 -7.49 9.77 19.69
C LEU A 124 -7.72 11.24 20.06
N ILE A 125 -7.90 12.12 19.06
CA ILE A 125 -7.98 13.57 19.28
C ILE A 125 -9.28 13.98 19.93
N ARG A 126 -10.43 13.42 19.49
CA ARG A 126 -11.75 13.81 20.01
C ARG A 126 -12.10 13.05 21.30
N ASP A 127 -11.88 11.74 21.30
CA ASP A 127 -12.45 10.84 22.32
C ASP A 127 -11.38 10.25 23.24
N GLY A 128 -10.09 10.48 22.97
CA GLY A 128 -8.98 9.82 23.67
C GLY A 128 -8.85 8.32 23.33
N ALA A 129 -9.59 7.84 22.31
CA ALA A 129 -9.58 6.44 21.90
C ALA A 129 -8.26 6.10 21.20
N TYR A 130 -7.57 5.05 21.69
CA TYR A 130 -6.30 4.62 21.13
C TYR A 130 -6.07 3.15 21.45
N GLY A 131 -6.41 2.28 20.54
CA GLY A 131 -6.30 0.85 20.76
C GLY A 131 -6.53 0.03 19.50
N PHE A 132 -6.38 -1.28 19.69
CA PHE A 132 -6.80 -2.29 18.75
C PHE A 132 -8.02 -3.03 19.31
N HIS A 133 -9.01 -3.30 18.47
CA HIS A 133 -10.29 -3.94 18.81
C HIS A 133 -10.50 -5.14 17.88
N PRO A 134 -9.79 -6.26 18.14
CA PRO A 134 -9.81 -7.42 17.25
C PRO A 134 -11.24 -7.93 17.00
N PHE A 135 -11.52 -8.24 15.72
CA PHE A 135 -12.78 -8.77 15.23
C PHE A 135 -14.01 -7.87 15.43
N GLN A 136 -13.81 -6.60 15.75
CA GLN A 136 -14.87 -5.59 15.71
C GLN A 136 -15.01 -5.07 14.29
N HIS A 137 -16.27 -4.80 13.85
CA HIS A 137 -16.54 -4.39 12.48
C HIS A 137 -15.75 -3.15 12.06
N ALA A 138 -15.08 -3.27 10.93
CA ALA A 138 -14.14 -2.29 10.38
C ALA A 138 -14.74 -0.92 10.04
N GLY A 139 -16.05 -0.74 10.07
CA GLY A 139 -16.70 0.53 9.71
C GLY A 139 -16.22 1.72 10.54
N THR A 140 -16.07 1.54 11.84
CA THR A 140 -15.64 2.61 12.75
C THR A 140 -14.17 2.49 13.19
N ASN A 141 -13.58 1.29 13.19
CA ASN A 141 -12.23 0.99 13.73
C ASN A 141 -11.31 0.42 12.67
N GLY A 142 -11.26 1.01 11.49
CA GLY A 142 -10.54 0.46 10.33
C GLY A 142 -9.27 1.23 9.95
N SER A 143 -8.58 1.92 10.88
CA SER A 143 -7.41 2.72 10.50
C SER A 143 -6.20 1.86 10.11
N PHE A 144 -6.05 0.68 10.67
CA PHE A 144 -4.91 -0.21 10.45
C PHE A 144 -5.26 -1.40 9.57
N PRO A 145 -4.44 -1.71 8.58
CA PRO A 145 -3.37 -0.89 8.02
C PRO A 145 -3.91 0.17 7.05
N SER A 146 -3.11 1.18 6.69
CA SER A 146 -3.53 2.22 5.77
C SER A 146 -3.80 1.68 4.36
N GLY A 147 -5.04 1.83 3.89
CA GLY A 147 -5.44 1.41 2.55
C GLY A 147 -4.82 2.27 1.44
N HIS A 148 -4.67 3.58 1.67
CA HIS A 148 -3.99 4.46 0.73
C HIS A 148 -2.54 4.03 0.52
N MET A 149 -1.82 3.70 1.60
CA MET A 149 -0.45 3.23 1.49
C MET A 149 -0.34 1.84 0.88
N ALA A 150 -1.24 0.93 1.21
CA ALA A 150 -1.25 -0.41 0.61
C ALA A 150 -1.40 -0.34 -0.91
N ARG A 151 -2.33 0.46 -1.42
CA ARG A 151 -2.53 0.67 -2.86
C ARG A 151 -1.32 1.34 -3.51
N THR A 152 -0.80 2.42 -2.91
CA THR A 152 0.35 3.16 -3.45
C THR A 152 1.58 2.28 -3.52
N ALA A 153 1.90 1.58 -2.42
CA ALA A 153 3.08 0.71 -2.34
C ALA A 153 2.98 -0.50 -3.28
N ALA A 154 1.77 -1.04 -3.50
CA ALA A 154 1.57 -2.13 -4.44
C ALA A 154 1.91 -1.73 -5.88
N VAL A 155 1.38 -0.58 -6.33
CA VAL A 155 1.69 -0.03 -7.66
C VAL A 155 3.16 0.36 -7.76
N ALA A 156 3.72 0.99 -6.72
CA ALA A 156 5.14 1.36 -6.68
C ALA A 156 6.07 0.15 -6.77
N ALA A 157 5.74 -0.98 -6.13
CA ALA A 157 6.51 -2.21 -6.21
C ALA A 157 6.49 -2.82 -7.61
N VAL A 158 5.31 -2.85 -8.27
CA VAL A 158 5.20 -3.27 -9.67
C VAL A 158 6.03 -2.37 -10.58
N ALA A 159 5.92 -1.05 -10.42
CA ALA A 159 6.68 -0.09 -11.22
C ALA A 159 8.19 -0.20 -10.98
N TRP A 160 8.61 -0.46 -9.75
CA TRP A 160 10.02 -0.69 -9.39
C TRP A 160 10.62 -1.87 -10.13
N ILE A 161 9.85 -2.95 -10.30
CA ILE A 161 10.27 -4.17 -10.99
C ILE A 161 10.22 -3.95 -12.50
N ALA A 162 9.13 -3.36 -13.02
CA ALA A 162 8.93 -3.17 -14.45
C ALA A 162 9.86 -2.11 -15.07
N TRP A 163 10.17 -1.04 -14.30
CA TRP A 163 10.96 0.11 -14.76
C TRP A 163 12.01 0.54 -13.72
N PRO A 164 13.12 -0.20 -13.56
CA PRO A 164 14.13 0.09 -12.55
C PRO A 164 14.70 1.51 -12.60
N LYS A 165 14.71 2.14 -13.79
CA LYS A 165 15.17 3.52 -13.99
C LYS A 165 14.20 4.57 -13.38
N CYS A 166 12.92 4.23 -13.25
CA CYS A 166 11.87 5.12 -12.74
C CYS A 166 11.48 4.82 -11.27
N ARG A 167 12.25 4.02 -10.56
CA ARG A 167 11.95 3.61 -9.17
C ARG A 167 11.70 4.78 -8.21
N TRP A 168 12.38 5.91 -8.44
CA TRP A 168 12.23 7.12 -7.65
C TRP A 168 10.84 7.74 -7.73
N VAL A 169 10.13 7.52 -8.84
CA VAL A 169 8.73 7.98 -8.99
C VAL A 169 7.84 7.26 -7.97
N GLY A 170 7.99 5.93 -7.83
CA GLY A 170 7.26 5.15 -6.84
C GLY A 170 7.59 5.55 -5.41
N VAL A 171 8.87 5.83 -5.11
CA VAL A 171 9.30 6.34 -3.80
C VAL A 171 8.68 7.71 -3.52
N ALA A 172 8.77 8.63 -4.46
CA ALA A 172 8.21 9.98 -4.31
C ALA A 172 6.68 9.95 -4.13
N ALA A 173 5.97 9.13 -4.91
CA ALA A 173 4.52 8.94 -4.76
C ALA A 173 4.15 8.38 -3.39
N SER A 174 4.90 7.36 -2.92
CA SER A 174 4.69 6.79 -1.59
C SER A 174 4.96 7.80 -0.48
N ALA A 175 6.04 8.57 -0.58
CA ALA A 175 6.38 9.62 0.38
C ALA A 175 5.32 10.73 0.41
N ALA A 176 4.85 11.18 -0.77
CA ALA A 176 3.79 12.19 -0.87
C ALA A 176 2.47 11.71 -0.25
N THR A 177 2.05 10.47 -0.56
CA THR A 177 0.85 9.88 0.03
C THR A 177 1.00 9.75 1.55
N ALA A 178 2.11 9.22 2.04
CA ALA A 178 2.39 9.08 3.47
C ALA A 178 2.32 10.44 4.18
N PHE A 179 3.00 11.45 3.62
CA PHE A 179 2.99 12.80 4.17
C PHE A 179 1.57 13.39 4.21
N GLY A 180 0.79 13.26 3.12
CA GLY A 180 -0.59 13.73 3.07
C GLY A 180 -1.46 13.08 4.14
N LEU A 181 -1.35 11.76 4.33
CA LEU A 181 -2.11 11.02 5.35
C LEU A 181 -1.77 11.45 6.77
N LEU A 182 -0.49 11.66 7.05
CA LEU A 182 -0.03 12.10 8.36
C LEU A 182 -0.39 13.57 8.60
N ALA A 183 -0.19 14.45 7.62
CA ALA A 183 -0.51 15.88 7.73
C ALA A 183 -2.02 16.13 7.92
N MET A 184 -2.87 15.28 7.33
CA MET A 184 -4.32 15.32 7.53
C MET A 184 -4.77 14.60 8.80
N ASN A 185 -3.85 13.99 9.53
CA ASN A 185 -4.14 13.16 10.71
C ASN A 185 -5.14 12.02 10.43
N TYR A 186 -5.13 11.50 9.18
CA TYR A 186 -6.01 10.41 8.77
C TYR A 186 -5.53 9.05 9.26
N HIS A 187 -4.22 8.86 9.39
CA HIS A 187 -3.62 7.60 9.82
C HIS A 187 -2.48 7.84 10.82
N PHE A 188 -2.26 6.87 11.69
CA PHE A 188 -1.04 6.82 12.50
C PHE A 188 0.17 6.41 11.65
N VAL A 189 1.38 6.71 12.14
CA VAL A 189 2.64 6.31 11.46
C VAL A 189 2.71 4.79 11.31
N GLY A 190 2.32 4.04 12.34
CA GLY A 190 2.27 2.58 12.31
C GLY A 190 1.33 2.03 11.22
N ASP A 191 0.17 2.70 10.95
CA ASP A 191 -0.75 2.30 9.89
C ASP A 191 -0.13 2.47 8.50
N VAL A 192 0.58 3.60 8.32
CA VAL A 192 1.31 3.93 7.08
C VAL A 192 2.41 2.90 6.80
N VAL A 193 3.19 2.55 7.82
CA VAL A 193 4.25 1.51 7.73
C VAL A 193 3.66 0.16 7.36
N ALA A 194 2.61 -0.28 8.07
CA ALA A 194 1.96 -1.56 7.81
C ALA A 194 1.37 -1.62 6.41
N GLY A 195 0.64 -0.58 5.99
CA GLY A 195 0.08 -0.48 4.65
C GLY A 195 1.14 -0.54 3.56
N SER A 196 2.28 0.15 3.77
CA SER A 196 3.42 0.13 2.84
C SER A 196 3.98 -1.28 2.64
N ILE A 197 4.14 -2.04 3.72
CA ILE A 197 4.70 -3.39 3.69
C ILE A 197 3.72 -4.36 3.01
N VAL A 198 2.45 -4.34 3.41
CA VAL A 198 1.40 -5.17 2.80
C VAL A 198 1.32 -4.90 1.30
N GLY A 199 1.25 -3.64 0.90
CA GLY A 199 1.19 -3.25 -0.49
C GLY A 199 2.43 -3.68 -1.28
N ALA A 200 3.63 -3.44 -0.76
CA ALA A 200 4.87 -3.82 -1.42
C ALA A 200 4.96 -5.34 -1.63
N ILE A 201 4.61 -6.14 -0.64
CA ILE A 201 4.57 -7.60 -0.75
C ILE A 201 3.59 -8.02 -1.85
N VAL A 202 2.35 -7.54 -1.81
CA VAL A 202 1.34 -7.85 -2.83
C VAL A 202 1.82 -7.46 -4.22
N GLY A 203 2.39 -6.26 -4.38
CA GLY A 203 2.93 -5.78 -5.65
C GLY A 203 4.06 -6.66 -6.18
N CYS A 204 4.99 -7.09 -5.31
CA CYS A 204 6.08 -7.98 -5.70
C CYS A 204 5.58 -9.36 -6.15
N PHE A 205 4.62 -9.97 -5.43
CA PHE A 205 4.03 -11.24 -5.83
C PHE A 205 3.27 -11.11 -7.15
N THR A 206 2.48 -10.06 -7.32
CA THR A 206 1.70 -9.83 -8.54
C THR A 206 2.62 -9.60 -9.74
N ALA A 207 3.71 -8.83 -9.56
CA ALA A 207 4.72 -8.65 -10.60
C ALA A 207 5.37 -9.97 -11.01
N ALA A 208 5.73 -10.81 -10.04
CA ALA A 208 6.30 -12.14 -10.30
C ALA A 208 5.32 -13.05 -11.04
N LEU A 209 4.04 -13.09 -10.64
CA LEU A 209 3.00 -13.87 -11.30
C LEU A 209 2.74 -13.41 -12.75
N CYS A 210 2.93 -12.12 -13.04
CA CYS A 210 2.83 -11.56 -14.39
C CYS A 210 4.14 -11.71 -15.20
N GLY A 211 5.17 -12.40 -14.68
CA GLY A 211 6.45 -12.62 -15.37
C GLY A 211 7.27 -11.34 -15.53
N LEU A 212 7.05 -10.34 -14.68
CA LEU A 212 7.87 -9.13 -14.66
C LEU A 212 9.18 -9.42 -13.90
N GLY A 213 10.31 -8.96 -14.45
CA GLY A 213 11.64 -9.18 -13.87
C GLY A 213 12.42 -10.37 -14.44
N GLU A 214 11.76 -11.40 -14.97
CA GLU A 214 12.46 -12.52 -15.62
C GLU A 214 12.97 -12.17 -17.03
N ARG A 215 12.35 -11.18 -17.67
CA ARG A 215 12.68 -10.76 -19.05
C ARG A 215 14.04 -10.04 -19.17
N ASP A 216 14.61 -9.56 -18.07
CA ASP A 216 15.90 -8.86 -18.10
C ASP A 216 17.06 -9.84 -18.03
N SER A 217 16.93 -10.97 -17.33
CA SER A 217 17.97 -12.00 -17.24
C SER A 217 18.20 -12.70 -18.59
N THR A 218 17.14 -13.03 -19.30
CA THR A 218 17.24 -13.66 -20.64
C THR A 218 17.81 -12.72 -21.71
N ARG A 219 17.69 -11.40 -21.55
CA ARG A 219 18.32 -10.45 -22.49
C ARG A 219 19.81 -10.23 -22.23
N LEU A 220 20.27 -10.41 -21.02
CA LEU A 220 21.69 -10.31 -20.66
C LEU A 220 22.45 -11.57 -21.12
N ASP A 221 21.84 -12.75 -20.97
CA ASP A 221 22.40 -14.03 -21.42
C ASP A 221 22.45 -14.16 -22.96
N ALA A 222 21.56 -13.45 -23.68
CA ALA A 222 21.57 -13.43 -25.14
C ALA A 222 22.56 -12.40 -25.75
N ARG A 223 23.26 -11.62 -24.92
CA ARG A 223 24.27 -10.64 -25.35
C ARG A 223 25.70 -10.98 -24.89
N SER A 224 25.86 -12.08 -24.14
CA SER A 224 27.12 -12.69 -23.78
C SER A 224 27.46 -13.84 -24.73
#